data_44a26af5d9eafff137a6ca41154c3f4f
#
_entry.id   44a26af5d9eafff137a6ca41154c3f4f
#
_cell.length_a   1.000
_cell.length_b   1.000
_cell.length_c   1.000
_cell.angle_alpha   90.00
_cell.angle_beta   90.00
_cell.angle_gamma   90.00
#
_symmetry.space_group_name_H-M   'P 1'
#
loop_
_entity.id
_entity.type
_entity.pdbx_description
1 polymer ?
#
loop_
_entity_poly.entity_id
_entity_poly.type
_entity_poly.pdbx_seq_one_letter_code
_entity_poly.pdbx_strand_id
1 'polypeptide(L)'
;MAVTGLRGGEALALDDEDFDPSRGLLLVRHAKLGRHRLLPLHPTTVTAVQSYQQLRDRHFPRPRSQALLVSTAGTRLIRADVGRTFTTLARQAGLASRPGTCRPRPHDLRHSFAVATLLDWSRDGGDVAARMPLLSAYLGHSDPRHTYWYLTGTPELLAEAARRLSLSPLPGDPR
;
A
#
# COMPACT_ATOMS: atom_id res chain seq x y z
N MET A 1 1.62 -4.31 -0.57
CA MET A 1 2.07 -2.90 -0.55
C MET A 1 1.20 -2.05 -1.48
N ALA A 2 1.10 -2.37 -2.75
CA ALA A 2 0.30 -1.58 -3.71
C ALA A 2 -1.20 -1.52 -3.40
N VAL A 3 -1.77 -2.54 -2.79
CA VAL A 3 -3.22 -2.66 -2.48
C VAL A 3 -3.55 -2.63 -0.98
N THR A 4 -2.53 -2.59 -0.12
CA THR A 4 -2.69 -2.63 1.34
C THR A 4 -1.90 -1.54 2.05
N GLY A 5 -1.09 -0.78 1.35
CA GLY A 5 -0.21 0.21 1.96
C GLY A 5 0.79 -0.31 3.00
N LEU A 6 0.97 -1.63 3.16
CA LEU A 6 1.91 -2.21 4.12
C LEU A 6 3.35 -1.73 3.90
N ARG A 7 4.12 -1.57 4.97
CA ARG A 7 5.57 -1.43 4.86
C ARG A 7 6.18 -2.75 4.39
N GLY A 8 7.28 -2.68 3.63
CA GLY A 8 7.94 -3.89 3.14
C GLY A 8 8.33 -4.87 4.25
N GLY A 9 8.82 -4.36 5.39
CA GLY A 9 9.13 -5.19 6.56
C GLY A 9 7.91 -5.85 7.18
N GLU A 10 6.77 -5.12 7.24
CA GLU A 10 5.51 -5.67 7.74
C GLU A 10 5.00 -6.80 6.83
N ALA A 11 5.01 -6.57 5.51
CA ALA A 11 4.58 -7.58 4.55
C ALA A 11 5.45 -8.85 4.61
N LEU A 12 6.75 -8.72 4.80
CA LEU A 12 7.68 -9.85 4.92
C LEU A 12 7.59 -10.58 6.26
N ALA A 13 7.07 -9.91 7.30
CA ALA A 13 6.91 -10.50 8.62
C ALA A 13 5.60 -11.28 8.81
N LEU A 14 4.65 -11.16 7.85
CA LEU A 14 3.36 -11.86 7.94
C LEU A 14 3.53 -13.37 7.98
N ASP A 15 2.76 -13.99 8.87
CA ASP A 15 2.55 -15.42 8.94
C ASP A 15 1.18 -15.82 8.37
N ASP A 16 0.97 -17.09 8.05
CA ASP A 16 -0.31 -17.57 7.54
C ASP A 16 -1.48 -17.27 8.46
N GLU A 17 -1.28 -17.41 9.76
CA GLU A 17 -2.28 -17.13 10.78
C GLU A 17 -2.66 -15.65 10.91
N ASP A 18 -1.87 -14.75 10.32
CA ASP A 18 -2.18 -13.32 10.31
C ASP A 18 -3.26 -12.96 9.27
N PHE A 19 -3.58 -13.86 8.35
CA PHE A 19 -4.60 -13.66 7.32
C PHE A 19 -5.88 -14.41 7.65
N ASP A 20 -6.96 -13.67 7.89
CA ASP A 20 -8.30 -14.20 8.10
C ASP A 20 -9.15 -13.95 6.83
N PRO A 21 -9.24 -14.93 5.92
CA PRO A 21 -10.02 -14.77 4.70
C PRO A 21 -11.53 -14.70 4.96
N SER A 22 -12.03 -15.28 6.04
CA SER A 22 -13.47 -15.30 6.37
C SER A 22 -13.97 -13.91 6.75
N ARG A 23 -13.13 -13.13 7.43
CA ARG A 23 -13.43 -11.75 7.84
C ARG A 23 -12.83 -10.70 6.89
N GLY A 24 -12.00 -11.12 5.94
CA GLY A 24 -11.26 -10.22 5.05
C GLY A 24 -10.27 -9.33 5.81
N LEU A 25 -9.62 -9.86 6.82
CA LEU A 25 -8.73 -9.12 7.71
C LEU A 25 -7.29 -9.64 7.63
N LEU A 26 -6.36 -8.72 7.84
CA LEU A 26 -4.93 -9.01 7.97
C LEU A 26 -4.41 -8.40 9.28
N LEU A 27 -3.81 -9.22 10.14
CA LEU A 27 -3.19 -8.79 11.38
C LEU A 27 -1.74 -8.38 11.14
N VAL A 28 -1.39 -7.15 11.40
CA VAL A 28 -0.01 -6.65 11.34
C VAL A 28 0.56 -6.61 12.74
N ARG A 29 1.39 -7.60 13.10
CA ARG A 29 1.89 -7.80 14.47
C ARG A 29 3.08 -6.91 14.83
N HIS A 30 3.94 -6.61 13.90
CA HIS A 30 5.22 -5.93 14.15
C HIS A 30 5.19 -4.47 13.71
N ALA A 31 4.13 -3.74 14.09
CA ALA A 31 4.16 -2.30 13.94
C ALA A 31 5.19 -1.68 14.90
N LYS A 32 5.83 -0.60 14.46
CA LYS A 32 6.76 0.18 15.29
C LYS A 32 6.10 0.49 16.64
N LEU A 33 6.78 0.24 17.75
CA LEU A 33 6.31 0.39 19.15
C LEU A 33 5.36 -0.74 19.66
N GLY A 34 5.42 -1.95 19.08
CA GLY A 34 4.66 -3.10 19.60
C GLY A 34 3.14 -3.01 19.38
N ARG A 35 2.65 -2.05 18.61
CA ARG A 35 1.22 -1.90 18.32
C ARG A 35 0.82 -2.84 17.19
N HIS A 36 -0.14 -3.72 17.47
CA HIS A 36 -0.80 -4.53 16.44
C HIS A 36 -1.90 -3.69 15.78
N ARG A 37 -2.17 -3.95 14.49
CA ARG A 37 -3.32 -3.39 13.82
C ARG A 37 -3.98 -4.39 12.87
N LEU A 38 -5.29 -4.33 12.80
CA LEU A 38 -6.07 -5.08 11.81
C LEU A 38 -6.25 -4.20 10.57
N LEU A 39 -5.96 -4.76 9.41
CA LEU A 39 -6.20 -4.15 8.13
C LEU A 39 -7.35 -4.86 7.43
N PRO A 40 -8.47 -4.18 7.16
CA PRO A 40 -9.50 -4.71 6.28
C PRO A 40 -8.96 -4.76 4.85
N LEU A 41 -9.21 -5.89 4.18
CA LEU A 41 -8.80 -6.12 2.81
C LEU A 41 -10.01 -6.03 1.87
N HIS A 42 -9.79 -5.46 0.70
CA HIS A 42 -10.77 -5.52 -0.37
C HIS A 42 -10.99 -6.99 -0.80
N PRO A 43 -12.24 -7.42 -1.16
CA PRO A 43 -12.52 -8.80 -1.55
C PRO A 43 -11.61 -9.36 -2.63
N THR A 44 -11.24 -8.56 -3.63
CA THR A 44 -10.30 -8.96 -4.68
C THR A 44 -8.90 -9.29 -4.13
N THR A 45 -8.46 -8.57 -3.08
CA THR A 45 -7.19 -8.84 -2.41
C THR A 45 -7.26 -10.14 -1.62
N VAL A 46 -8.38 -10.39 -0.93
CA VAL A 46 -8.63 -11.66 -0.22
C VAL A 46 -8.54 -12.83 -1.20
N THR A 47 -9.26 -12.77 -2.31
CA THR A 47 -9.22 -13.80 -3.37
C THR A 47 -7.81 -14.02 -3.91
N ALA A 48 -7.07 -12.94 -4.16
CA ALA A 48 -5.69 -13.04 -4.66
C ALA A 48 -4.75 -13.72 -3.67
N VAL A 49 -4.87 -13.40 -2.37
CA VAL A 49 -4.06 -14.04 -1.32
C VAL A 49 -4.43 -15.52 -1.19
N GLN A 50 -5.71 -15.87 -1.20
CA GLN A 50 -6.16 -17.27 -1.15
C GLN A 50 -5.65 -18.07 -2.36
N SER A 51 -5.73 -17.51 -3.56
CA SER A 51 -5.20 -18.15 -4.78
C SER A 51 -3.69 -18.37 -4.69
N TYR A 52 -2.96 -17.40 -4.14
CA TYR A 52 -1.54 -17.55 -3.87
C TYR A 52 -1.25 -18.66 -2.86
N GLN A 53 -1.99 -18.72 -1.73
CA GLN A 53 -1.83 -19.78 -0.73
C GLN A 53 -2.07 -21.16 -1.35
N GLN A 54 -3.12 -21.34 -2.14
CA GLN A 54 -3.39 -22.58 -2.85
C GLN A 54 -2.25 -22.98 -3.79
N LEU A 55 -1.68 -22.04 -4.53
CA LEU A 55 -0.54 -22.28 -5.41
C LEU A 55 0.71 -22.65 -4.61
N ARG A 56 1.01 -21.90 -3.55
CA ARG A 56 2.13 -22.13 -2.64
C ARG A 56 2.05 -23.53 -2.03
N ASP A 57 0.88 -23.91 -1.51
CA ASP A 57 0.69 -25.17 -0.79
C ASP A 57 0.78 -26.40 -1.72
N ARG A 58 0.40 -26.23 -3.00
CA ARG A 58 0.65 -27.25 -4.03
C ARG A 58 2.14 -27.46 -4.30
N HIS A 59 2.93 -26.36 -4.30
CA HIS A 59 4.38 -26.42 -4.54
C HIS A 59 5.14 -26.89 -3.31
N PHE A 60 4.65 -26.58 -2.12
CA PHE A 60 5.27 -26.88 -0.83
C PHE A 60 4.28 -27.59 0.09
N PRO A 61 3.93 -28.89 -0.18
CA PRO A 61 2.98 -29.64 0.67
C PRO A 61 3.44 -29.81 2.12
N ARG A 62 4.74 -29.64 2.35
CA ARG A 62 5.33 -29.59 3.69
C ARG A 62 5.98 -28.23 3.88
N PRO A 63 5.29 -27.28 4.53
CA PRO A 63 5.80 -25.92 4.68
C PRO A 63 7.10 -25.92 5.51
N ARG A 64 8.10 -25.20 5.03
CA ARG A 64 9.37 -24.97 5.73
C ARG A 64 9.35 -23.73 6.61
N SER A 65 8.27 -22.95 6.54
CA SER A 65 8.10 -21.70 7.25
C SER A 65 6.62 -21.43 7.47
N GLN A 66 6.28 -20.76 8.56
CA GLN A 66 4.93 -20.25 8.82
C GLN A 66 4.63 -18.95 8.03
N ALA A 67 5.60 -18.44 7.28
CA ALA A 67 5.46 -17.20 6.54
C ALA A 67 4.35 -17.26 5.50
N LEU A 68 3.50 -16.24 5.48
CA LEU A 68 2.49 -16.07 4.44
C LEU A 68 3.14 -16.00 3.05
N LEU A 69 4.23 -15.24 2.92
CA LEU A 69 4.97 -15.07 1.66
C LEU A 69 6.30 -15.84 1.69
N VAL A 70 6.46 -16.76 0.75
CA VAL A 70 7.65 -17.62 0.67
C VAL A 70 8.45 -17.41 -0.61
N SER A 71 9.74 -17.75 -0.53
CA SER A 71 10.64 -17.82 -1.67
C SER A 71 10.40 -19.10 -2.49
N THR A 72 11.06 -19.22 -3.62
CA THR A 72 11.07 -20.45 -4.44
C THR A 72 11.71 -21.65 -3.73
N ALA A 73 12.36 -21.43 -2.59
CA ALA A 73 12.88 -22.48 -1.71
C ALA A 73 11.90 -22.86 -0.57
N GLY A 74 10.71 -22.26 -0.51
CA GLY A 74 9.71 -22.47 0.54
C GLY A 74 10.06 -21.84 1.90
N THR A 75 11.04 -20.94 1.94
CA THR A 75 11.43 -20.18 3.14
C THR A 75 10.85 -18.76 3.08
N ARG A 76 10.78 -18.08 4.25
CA ARG A 76 10.35 -16.68 4.30
C ARG A 76 11.16 -15.81 3.32
N LEU A 77 10.46 -14.94 2.59
CA LEU A 77 11.10 -13.95 1.73
C LEU A 77 11.97 -12.98 2.54
N ILE A 78 13.12 -12.63 2.00
CA ILE A 78 13.99 -11.60 2.57
C ILE A 78 13.97 -10.31 1.72
N ARG A 79 14.24 -9.19 2.36
CA ARG A 79 14.20 -7.87 1.71
C ARG A 79 15.09 -7.77 0.46
N ALA A 80 16.26 -8.42 0.49
CA ALA A 80 17.20 -8.39 -0.63
C ALA A 80 16.61 -9.06 -1.89
N ASP A 81 15.92 -10.19 -1.73
CA ASP A 81 15.29 -10.91 -2.86
C ASP A 81 14.15 -10.12 -3.47
N VAL A 82 13.30 -9.54 -2.62
CA VAL A 82 12.21 -8.65 -3.07
C VAL A 82 12.76 -7.45 -3.81
N GLY A 83 13.82 -6.83 -3.30
CA GLY A 83 14.46 -5.68 -3.96
C GLY A 83 15.03 -6.03 -5.33
N ARG A 84 15.71 -7.17 -5.46
CA ARG A 84 16.25 -7.65 -6.74
C ARG A 84 15.15 -7.95 -7.76
N THR A 85 14.15 -8.71 -7.33
CA THR A 85 13.00 -9.07 -8.19
C THR A 85 12.25 -7.82 -8.63
N PHE A 86 11.97 -6.90 -7.72
CA PHE A 86 11.30 -5.64 -8.04
C PHE A 86 12.09 -4.82 -9.06
N THR A 87 13.41 -4.71 -8.90
CA THR A 87 14.27 -3.97 -9.85
C THR A 87 14.21 -4.60 -11.25
N THR A 88 14.20 -5.93 -11.34
CA THR A 88 14.08 -6.65 -12.61
C THR A 88 12.74 -6.40 -13.27
N LEU A 89 11.64 -6.54 -12.50
CA LEU A 89 10.28 -6.31 -13.00
C LEU A 89 10.05 -4.85 -13.41
N ALA A 90 10.54 -3.90 -12.62
CA ALA A 90 10.44 -2.48 -12.96
C ALA A 90 11.15 -2.16 -14.29
N ARG A 91 12.31 -2.76 -14.53
CA ARG A 91 13.04 -2.62 -15.79
C ARG A 91 12.28 -3.24 -16.97
N GLN A 92 11.73 -4.45 -16.79
CA GLN A 92 10.91 -5.10 -17.81
C GLN A 92 9.65 -4.33 -18.15
N ALA A 93 9.04 -3.66 -17.15
CA ALA A 93 7.88 -2.79 -17.32
C ALA A 93 8.23 -1.39 -17.89
N GLY A 94 9.48 -1.14 -18.30
CA GLY A 94 9.90 0.14 -18.84
C GLY A 94 10.01 1.27 -17.79
N LEU A 95 9.94 0.93 -16.49
CA LEU A 95 10.08 1.88 -15.39
C LEU A 95 11.54 2.09 -14.98
N ALA A 96 12.46 1.97 -15.93
CA ALA A 96 13.89 2.28 -15.69
C ALA A 96 14.07 3.76 -15.33
N SER A 97 15.07 4.02 -14.48
CA SER A 97 15.41 5.39 -14.11
C SER A 97 15.68 6.23 -15.35
N ARG A 98 14.94 7.32 -15.51
CA ARG A 98 15.32 8.37 -16.47
C ARG A 98 16.42 9.22 -15.86
N PRO A 99 17.29 9.84 -16.66
CA PRO A 99 18.26 10.81 -16.15
C PRO A 99 17.56 11.85 -15.26
N GLY A 100 18.06 12.07 -14.05
CA GLY A 100 17.47 13.01 -13.08
C GLY A 100 16.30 12.47 -12.23
N THR A 101 15.88 11.21 -12.38
CA THR A 101 14.84 10.59 -11.55
C THR A 101 15.40 9.53 -10.61
N CYS A 102 14.77 9.38 -9.44
CA CYS A 102 15.08 8.29 -8.52
C CYS A 102 14.70 6.93 -9.09
N ARG A 103 15.52 5.91 -8.83
CA ARG A 103 15.20 4.53 -9.19
C ARG A 103 13.95 4.06 -8.42
N PRO A 104 12.96 3.44 -9.09
CA PRO A 104 11.79 2.87 -8.41
C PRO A 104 12.20 1.87 -7.33
N ARG A 105 11.51 1.92 -6.19
CA ARG A 105 11.73 1.06 -5.02
C ARG A 105 10.43 0.38 -4.60
N PRO A 106 10.47 -0.80 -3.96
CA PRO A 106 9.25 -1.43 -3.42
C PRO A 106 8.43 -0.51 -2.50
N HIS A 107 9.08 0.41 -1.77
CA HIS A 107 8.39 1.36 -0.90
C HIS A 107 7.50 2.34 -1.66
N ASP A 108 7.82 2.65 -2.89
CA ASP A 108 7.06 3.57 -3.73
C ASP A 108 5.66 3.02 -4.05
N LEU A 109 5.47 1.69 -4.00
CA LEU A 109 4.15 1.06 -4.09
C LEU A 109 3.22 1.47 -2.95
N ARG A 110 3.75 1.63 -1.73
CA ARG A 110 2.96 2.14 -0.59
C ARG A 110 2.63 3.62 -0.78
N HIS A 111 3.55 4.37 -1.32
CA HIS A 111 3.33 5.77 -1.67
C HIS A 111 2.19 5.89 -2.69
N SER A 112 2.25 5.12 -3.78
CA SER A 112 1.19 5.08 -4.80
C SER A 112 -0.17 4.69 -4.22
N PHE A 113 -0.22 3.72 -3.29
CA PHE A 113 -1.45 3.36 -2.58
C PHE A 113 -2.05 4.55 -1.82
N ALA A 114 -1.23 5.28 -1.04
CA ALA A 114 -1.70 6.43 -0.27
C ALA A 114 -2.22 7.54 -1.18
N VAL A 115 -1.49 7.85 -2.25
CA VAL A 115 -1.88 8.87 -3.24
C VAL A 115 -3.17 8.48 -3.94
N ALA A 116 -3.29 7.23 -4.42
CA ALA A 116 -4.51 6.74 -5.07
C ALA A 116 -5.73 6.86 -4.15
N THR A 117 -5.59 6.46 -2.87
CA THR A 117 -6.66 6.56 -1.87
C THR A 117 -7.12 8.03 -1.69
N LEU A 118 -6.17 8.96 -1.60
CA LEU A 118 -6.49 10.38 -1.44
C LEU A 118 -7.16 10.97 -2.69
N LEU A 119 -6.70 10.57 -3.88
CA LEU A 119 -7.32 10.98 -5.15
C LEU A 119 -8.75 10.46 -5.28
N ASP A 120 -8.98 9.19 -4.92
CA ASP A 120 -10.31 8.60 -4.94
C ASP A 120 -11.25 9.34 -3.98
N TRP A 121 -10.82 9.58 -2.74
CA TRP A 121 -11.61 10.37 -1.78
C TRP A 121 -11.87 11.80 -2.26
N SER A 122 -10.89 12.38 -2.94
CA SER A 122 -11.06 13.70 -3.54
C SER A 122 -12.12 13.66 -4.64
N ARG A 123 -12.08 12.71 -5.56
CA ARG A 123 -13.02 12.56 -6.67
C ARG A 123 -14.44 12.30 -6.21
N ASP A 124 -14.61 11.53 -5.15
CA ASP A 124 -15.91 11.22 -4.53
C ASP A 124 -16.55 12.43 -3.82
N GLY A 125 -15.90 13.58 -3.81
CA GLY A 125 -16.42 14.78 -3.14
C GLY A 125 -16.30 14.75 -1.62
N GLY A 126 -15.63 13.76 -1.06
CA GLY A 126 -15.44 13.59 0.38
C GLY A 126 -14.48 14.64 0.96
N ASP A 127 -14.67 14.92 2.26
CA ASP A 127 -13.69 15.71 3.03
C ASP A 127 -12.42 14.89 3.27
N VAL A 128 -11.41 15.13 2.43
CA VAL A 128 -10.11 14.47 2.50
C VAL A 128 -9.43 14.77 3.84
N ALA A 129 -9.54 16.01 4.34
CA ALA A 129 -8.89 16.40 5.59
C ALA A 129 -9.47 15.63 6.79
N ALA A 130 -10.79 15.49 6.86
CA ALA A 130 -11.46 14.71 7.91
C ALA A 130 -11.11 13.22 7.86
N ARG A 131 -10.77 12.68 6.69
CA ARG A 131 -10.40 11.25 6.49
C ARG A 131 -8.91 10.96 6.70
N MET A 132 -8.06 11.98 6.78
CA MET A 132 -6.60 11.81 6.97
C MET A 132 -6.21 10.98 8.19
N PRO A 133 -6.84 11.14 9.38
CA PRO A 133 -6.55 10.29 10.54
C PRO A 133 -6.80 8.80 10.27
N LEU A 134 -7.83 8.45 9.50
CA LEU A 134 -8.14 7.06 9.13
C LEU A 134 -7.03 6.47 8.25
N LEU A 135 -6.57 7.22 7.23
CA LEU A 135 -5.46 6.79 6.40
C LEU A 135 -4.16 6.65 7.21
N SER A 136 -3.91 7.59 8.13
CA SER A 136 -2.76 7.54 9.03
C SER A 136 -2.77 6.28 9.90
N ALA A 137 -3.91 5.96 10.50
CA ALA A 137 -4.11 4.76 11.31
C ALA A 137 -3.96 3.47 10.46
N TYR A 138 -4.58 3.43 9.28
CA TYR A 138 -4.50 2.31 8.35
C TYR A 138 -3.05 2.04 7.93
N LEU A 139 -2.33 3.08 7.55
CA LEU A 139 -0.92 2.99 7.18
C LEU A 139 -0.01 2.68 8.40
N GLY A 140 -0.47 2.91 9.63
CA GLY A 140 0.32 2.75 10.86
C GLY A 140 1.43 3.80 10.96
N HIS A 141 1.12 5.05 10.64
CA HIS A 141 2.00 6.17 10.93
C HIS A 141 1.90 6.53 12.42
N SER A 142 3.04 6.62 13.09
CA SER A 142 3.12 7.09 14.49
C SER A 142 2.92 8.60 14.60
N ASP A 143 3.22 9.32 13.54
CA ASP A 143 3.04 10.76 13.42
C ASP A 143 2.16 11.06 12.20
N PRO A 144 1.00 11.71 12.38
CA PRO A 144 0.11 12.09 11.28
C PRO A 144 0.79 12.97 10.21
N ARG A 145 1.81 13.74 10.58
CA ARG A 145 2.58 14.57 9.63
C ARG A 145 3.11 13.77 8.45
N HIS A 146 3.46 12.50 8.65
CA HIS A 146 3.88 11.61 7.56
C HIS A 146 2.77 11.31 6.55
N THR A 147 1.51 11.45 6.94
CA THR A 147 0.37 11.31 6.02
C THR A 147 0.02 12.66 5.39
N TYR A 148 0.06 13.74 6.15
CA TYR A 148 -0.21 15.09 5.62
C TYR A 148 0.78 15.52 4.54
N TRP A 149 2.00 15.03 4.56
CA TRP A 149 2.98 15.26 3.50
C TRP A 149 2.45 14.88 2.11
N TYR A 150 1.58 13.87 2.00
CA TYR A 150 0.99 13.49 0.72
C TYR A 150 0.12 14.60 0.11
N LEU A 151 -0.53 15.42 0.93
CA LEU A 151 -1.39 16.51 0.44
C LEU A 151 -0.58 17.64 -0.23
N THR A 152 0.61 17.90 0.28
CA THR A 152 1.45 19.01 -0.20
C THR A 152 2.53 18.59 -1.18
N GLY A 153 2.97 17.34 -1.11
CA GLY A 153 4.09 16.80 -1.88
C GLY A 153 3.70 16.04 -3.14
N THR A 154 2.41 15.97 -3.49
CA THR A 154 1.94 15.16 -4.63
C THR A 154 1.35 16.05 -5.72
N PRO A 155 2.02 16.17 -6.90
CA PRO A 155 1.55 17.02 -8.01
C PRO A 155 0.12 16.68 -8.48
N GLU A 156 -0.25 15.38 -8.47
CA GLU A 156 -1.56 14.91 -8.89
C GLU A 156 -2.68 15.40 -7.97
N LEU A 157 -2.44 15.44 -6.66
CA LEU A 157 -3.40 15.99 -5.70
C LEU A 157 -3.52 17.52 -5.80
N LEU A 158 -2.41 18.19 -6.04
CA LEU A 158 -2.43 19.66 -6.29
C LEU A 158 -3.18 19.99 -7.59
N ALA A 159 -3.00 19.21 -8.65
CA ALA A 159 -3.74 19.36 -9.89
C ALA A 159 -5.25 19.13 -9.69
N GLU A 160 -5.64 18.12 -8.91
CA GLU A 160 -7.04 17.87 -8.58
C GLU A 160 -7.65 18.98 -7.73
N ALA A 161 -6.90 19.51 -6.76
CA ALA A 161 -7.34 20.66 -5.97
C ALA A 161 -7.54 21.91 -6.85
N ALA A 162 -6.61 22.20 -7.77
CA ALA A 162 -6.72 23.31 -8.72
C ALA A 162 -7.96 23.16 -9.63
N ARG A 163 -8.21 21.95 -10.13
CA ARG A 163 -9.40 21.64 -10.93
C ARG A 163 -10.70 21.96 -10.17
N ARG A 164 -10.78 21.60 -8.90
CA ARG A 164 -11.96 21.88 -8.06
C ARG A 164 -12.17 23.35 -7.80
N LEU A 165 -11.10 24.08 -7.53
CA LEU A 165 -11.17 25.54 -7.35
C LEU A 165 -11.67 26.22 -8.63
N SER A 166 -11.26 25.72 -9.81
CA SER A 166 -11.72 26.27 -11.10
C SER A 166 -13.19 25.94 -11.42
N LEU A 167 -13.76 24.89 -10.79
CA LEU A 167 -15.16 24.50 -10.95
C LEU A 167 -16.09 25.12 -9.91
N SER A 168 -15.55 25.67 -8.82
CA SER A 168 -16.32 26.37 -7.80
C SER A 168 -16.48 27.84 -8.22
N PRO A 169 -17.71 28.39 -8.39
CA PRO A 169 -17.89 29.80 -8.60
C PRO A 169 -17.32 30.58 -7.42
N LEU A 170 -16.55 31.61 -7.68
CA LEU A 170 -16.05 32.50 -6.64
C LEU A 170 -17.23 33.05 -5.85
N PRO A 171 -17.21 33.04 -4.51
CA PRO A 171 -18.25 33.67 -3.72
C PRO A 171 -18.20 35.20 -4.01
N GLY A 172 -19.17 35.70 -4.79
CA GLY A 172 -19.28 37.14 -5.03
C GLY A 172 -19.38 37.60 -6.49
N ASP A 173 -19.64 36.74 -7.47
CA ASP A 173 -19.97 37.19 -8.83
C ASP A 173 -21.50 37.33 -8.96
N PRO A 174 -22.06 38.56 -8.87
CA PRO A 174 -23.47 38.80 -9.10
C PRO A 174 -23.73 38.74 -10.62
N ARG A 175 -24.58 37.79 -11.03
CA ARG A 175 -25.19 37.85 -12.37
C ARG A 175 -26.24 38.94 -12.48
#